data_24ce3cf0c108283d8d899c6567c9399d
#
_entry.id   24ce3cf0c108283d8d899c6567c9399d
#
_cell.length_a   1.000
_cell.length_b   1.000
_cell.length_c   1.000
_cell.angle_alpha   90.00
_cell.angle_beta   90.00
_cell.angle_gamma   90.00
#
_symmetry.space_group_name_H-M   'P 1'
#
loop_
_entity.id
_entity.type
_entity.pdbx_description
1 polymer ?
#
loop_
_entity_poly.entity_id
_entity_poly.type
_entity_poly.pdbx_seq_one_letter_code
_entity_poly.pdbx_strand_id
1 'polypeptide(L)'
;MVKNLRPAQVFTYAPERTVADELNRHILAELAQDPRLTMRELGRRVGLSSPAVTERVKRLEEAGVIRDYVLDINPSALGLPIAAYIRIRPNSGQLPKVAELARSIREVVECHRVTGEDCFILKVYLPSLDQLDRVLDRFLVHGTTTTSLIQSSPVPLRPPPLPEK
;
A
#
# COMPACT_ATOMS: atom_id res chain seq x y z
N MET A 1 -4.75 -8.69 -17.89
CA MET A 1 -5.08 -9.50 -16.72
C MET A 1 -4.01 -9.25 -15.67
N VAL A 2 -4.27 -8.42 -14.65
CA VAL A 2 -3.29 -8.09 -13.61
C VAL A 2 -3.21 -9.27 -12.65
N LYS A 3 -2.19 -10.09 -12.80
CA LYS A 3 -2.00 -11.39 -12.10
C LYS A 3 -1.52 -11.28 -10.65
N ASN A 4 -1.32 -10.07 -10.10
CA ASN A 4 -0.77 -9.87 -8.76
C ASN A 4 -1.51 -8.75 -7.99
N LEU A 5 -2.84 -8.91 -7.81
CA LEU A 5 -3.51 -8.17 -6.76
C LEU A 5 -3.11 -8.81 -5.42
N ARG A 6 -2.44 -8.04 -4.57
CA ARG A 6 -2.21 -8.44 -3.18
C ARG A 6 -3.55 -8.77 -2.52
N PRO A 7 -3.59 -9.74 -1.61
CA PRO A 7 -4.79 -10.00 -0.83
C PRO A 7 -5.23 -8.72 -0.08
N ALA A 8 -6.53 -8.58 0.12
CA ALA A 8 -7.07 -7.45 0.87
C ALA A 8 -6.44 -7.42 2.27
N GLN A 9 -5.94 -6.26 2.66
CA GLN A 9 -5.34 -6.08 3.99
C GLN A 9 -6.46 -5.79 4.99
N VAL A 10 -6.53 -6.62 6.05
CA VAL A 10 -7.36 -6.34 7.22
C VAL A 10 -6.43 -5.83 8.33
N PHE A 11 -6.73 -4.67 8.88
CA PHE A 11 -6.00 -4.12 10.03
C PHE A 11 -6.56 -4.76 11.30
N THR A 12 -5.68 -5.42 12.06
CA THR A 12 -6.00 -5.93 13.41
C THR A 12 -5.41 -4.97 14.44
N TYR A 13 -6.16 -4.71 15.49
CA TYR A 13 -5.70 -3.82 16.56
C TYR A 13 -4.96 -4.59 17.68
N ALA A 14 -4.69 -5.87 17.48
CA ALA A 14 -3.95 -6.69 18.44
C ALA A 14 -2.43 -6.49 18.24
N PRO A 15 -1.64 -6.23 19.30
CA PRO A 15 -0.20 -6.12 19.18
C PRO A 15 0.42 -7.49 18.91
N GLU A 16 1.13 -7.63 17.82
CA GLU A 16 1.94 -8.80 17.52
C GLU A 16 3.36 -8.62 18.09
N ARG A 17 3.81 -9.59 18.87
CA ARG A 17 5.13 -9.57 19.52
C ARG A 17 6.30 -9.97 18.60
N THR A 18 6.04 -10.29 17.35
CA THR A 18 7.05 -10.86 16.41
C THR A 18 8.21 -9.91 16.12
N VAL A 19 8.05 -8.61 16.36
CA VAL A 19 9.08 -7.58 16.14
C VAL A 19 9.86 -7.23 17.44
N ALA A 20 9.65 -7.94 18.54
CA ALA A 20 10.31 -7.67 19.82
C ALA A 20 11.82 -7.98 19.79
N ASP A 21 12.28 -8.83 18.88
CA ASP A 21 13.70 -9.20 18.71
C ASP A 21 14.50 -8.03 18.10
N GLU A 22 15.55 -7.58 18.78
CA GLU A 22 16.41 -6.47 18.35
C GLU A 22 17.07 -6.73 16.98
N LEU A 23 17.49 -7.98 16.73
CA LEU A 23 18.05 -8.37 15.44
C LEU A 23 17.02 -8.28 14.32
N ASN A 24 15.77 -8.67 14.57
CA ASN A 24 14.70 -8.54 13.59
C ASN A 24 14.40 -7.06 13.28
N ARG A 25 14.42 -6.19 14.29
CA ARG A 25 14.28 -4.73 14.06
C ARG A 25 15.42 -4.17 13.22
N HIS A 26 16.67 -4.60 13.50
CA HIS A 26 17.83 -4.18 12.72
C HIS A 26 17.74 -4.66 11.27
N ILE A 27 17.36 -5.92 11.04
CA ILE A 27 17.10 -6.45 9.69
C ILE A 27 16.04 -5.62 8.96
N LEU A 28 14.92 -5.33 9.62
CA LEU A 28 13.84 -4.52 9.03
C LEU A 28 14.29 -3.09 8.74
N ALA A 29 15.10 -2.47 9.60
CA ALA A 29 15.63 -1.14 9.39
C ALA A 29 16.54 -1.06 8.16
N GLU A 30 17.44 -2.04 8.00
CA GLU A 30 18.33 -2.13 6.83
C GLU A 30 17.54 -2.36 5.53
N LEU A 31 16.60 -3.30 5.54
CA LEU A 31 15.74 -3.58 4.37
C LEU A 31 14.79 -2.43 4.03
N ALA A 32 14.36 -1.65 5.02
CA ALA A 32 13.55 -0.45 4.80
C ALA A 32 14.32 0.67 4.12
N GLN A 33 15.64 0.76 4.34
CA GLN A 33 16.53 1.72 3.66
C GLN A 33 16.92 1.23 2.27
N ASP A 34 17.26 -0.05 2.13
CA ASP A 34 17.64 -0.65 0.85
C ASP A 34 17.05 -2.08 0.72
N PRO A 35 15.87 -2.21 0.09
CA PRO A 35 15.24 -3.51 -0.12
C PRO A 35 15.98 -4.41 -1.14
N ARG A 36 17.05 -3.91 -1.77
CA ARG A 36 17.85 -4.66 -2.76
C ARG A 36 19.12 -5.28 -2.17
N LEU A 37 19.34 -5.15 -0.86
CA LEU A 37 20.46 -5.77 -0.19
C LEU A 37 20.50 -7.28 -0.43
N THR A 38 21.69 -7.80 -0.79
CA THR A 38 21.88 -9.24 -0.78
C THR A 38 21.88 -9.79 0.65
N MET A 39 21.48 -11.04 0.85
CA MET A 39 21.51 -11.67 2.17
C MET A 39 22.91 -11.68 2.77
N ARG A 40 23.95 -11.74 1.95
CA ARG A 40 25.35 -11.63 2.40
C ARG A 40 25.65 -10.25 2.98
N GLU A 41 25.27 -9.21 2.27
CA GLU A 41 25.50 -7.83 2.73
C GLU A 41 24.63 -7.48 3.94
N LEU A 42 23.37 -7.89 3.93
CA LEU A 42 22.48 -7.72 5.09
C LEU A 42 23.07 -8.43 6.32
N GLY A 43 23.52 -9.69 6.18
CA GLY A 43 24.16 -10.42 7.27
C GLY A 43 25.37 -9.68 7.82
N ARG A 44 26.23 -9.14 6.97
CA ARG A 44 27.38 -8.33 7.38
C ARG A 44 26.97 -7.11 8.22
N ARG A 45 25.90 -6.39 7.82
CA ARG A 45 25.41 -5.20 8.52
C ARG A 45 24.81 -5.51 9.88
N VAL A 46 24.09 -6.62 9.99
CA VAL A 46 23.43 -7.02 11.26
C VAL A 46 24.25 -7.99 12.10
N GLY A 47 25.49 -8.30 11.73
CA GLY A 47 26.38 -9.19 12.50
C GLY A 47 26.00 -10.66 12.43
N LEU A 48 25.38 -11.12 11.34
CA LEU A 48 24.96 -12.51 11.15
C LEU A 48 25.62 -13.16 9.92
N SER A 49 25.69 -14.49 9.92
CA SER A 49 26.03 -15.23 8.70
C SER A 49 24.90 -15.15 7.67
N SER A 50 25.23 -15.29 6.37
CA SER A 50 24.23 -15.25 5.30
C SER A 50 23.10 -16.29 5.48
N PRO A 51 23.35 -17.55 5.85
CA PRO A 51 22.28 -18.49 6.16
C PRO A 51 21.40 -18.05 7.34
N ALA A 52 21.99 -17.51 8.41
CA ALA A 52 21.26 -17.10 9.59
C ALA A 52 20.32 -15.91 9.32
N VAL A 53 20.77 -14.91 8.54
CA VAL A 53 19.93 -13.77 8.17
C VAL A 53 18.84 -14.20 7.18
N THR A 54 19.15 -15.10 6.24
CA THR A 54 18.16 -15.64 5.29
C THR A 54 17.01 -16.31 6.02
N GLU A 55 17.32 -17.15 7.01
CA GLU A 55 16.28 -17.82 7.81
C GLU A 55 15.43 -16.84 8.62
N ARG A 56 16.02 -15.76 9.16
CA ARG A 56 15.27 -14.72 9.88
C ARG A 56 14.36 -13.93 8.95
N VAL A 57 14.85 -13.52 7.79
CA VAL A 57 14.03 -12.80 6.78
C VAL A 57 12.86 -13.68 6.36
N LYS A 58 13.10 -14.97 6.07
CA LYS A 58 12.03 -15.92 5.72
C LYS A 58 10.97 -16.02 6.83
N ARG A 59 11.35 -16.07 8.09
CA ARG A 59 10.39 -16.07 9.21
C ARG A 59 9.59 -14.76 9.31
N LEU A 60 10.22 -13.61 9.03
CA LEU A 60 9.52 -12.31 8.98
C LEU A 60 8.51 -12.25 7.82
N GLU A 61 8.82 -12.88 6.69
CA GLU A 61 7.91 -13.03 5.56
C GLU A 61 6.76 -13.99 5.88
N GLU A 62 7.05 -15.17 6.44
CA GLU A 62 6.06 -16.18 6.85
C GLU A 62 5.10 -15.63 7.94
N ALA A 63 5.61 -14.82 8.86
CA ALA A 63 4.83 -14.14 9.88
C ALA A 63 4.04 -12.92 9.34
N GLY A 64 4.20 -12.56 8.06
CA GLY A 64 3.53 -11.42 7.43
C GLY A 64 4.03 -10.05 7.91
N VAL A 65 5.17 -9.99 8.62
CA VAL A 65 5.82 -8.73 8.99
C VAL A 65 6.38 -8.06 7.73
N ILE A 66 7.12 -8.81 6.91
CA ILE A 66 7.47 -8.40 5.54
C ILE A 66 6.39 -9.00 4.63
N ARG A 67 5.57 -8.13 4.04
CA ARG A 67 4.46 -8.57 3.18
C ARG A 67 4.85 -8.64 1.71
N ASP A 68 5.76 -7.78 1.29
CA ASP A 68 6.18 -7.67 -0.11
C ASP A 68 7.33 -6.67 -0.27
N TYR A 69 8.05 -6.79 -1.39
CA TYR A 69 9.03 -5.82 -1.86
C TYR A 69 8.45 -5.10 -3.08
N VAL A 70 8.15 -3.81 -2.95
CA VAL A 70 7.41 -3.04 -3.95
C VAL A 70 8.32 -2.07 -4.66
N LEU A 71 8.15 -1.97 -5.98
CA LEU A 71 8.74 -0.89 -6.75
C LEU A 71 7.92 0.39 -6.54
N ASP A 72 8.57 1.45 -6.10
CA ASP A 72 8.02 2.81 -6.18
C ASP A 72 8.34 3.36 -7.58
N ILE A 73 7.31 3.48 -8.42
CA ILE A 73 7.43 3.94 -9.80
C ILE A 73 6.84 5.32 -9.90
N ASN A 74 7.59 6.27 -10.48
CA ASN A 74 7.09 7.62 -10.74
C ASN A 74 5.91 7.59 -11.73
N PRO A 75 4.68 7.90 -11.32
CA PRO A 75 3.51 7.84 -12.19
C PRO A 75 3.60 8.78 -13.38
N SER A 76 4.21 9.96 -13.21
CA SER A 76 4.40 10.92 -14.29
C SER A 76 5.29 10.38 -15.41
N ALA A 77 6.30 9.54 -15.07
CA ALA A 77 7.12 8.86 -16.05
C ALA A 77 6.35 7.82 -16.89
N LEU A 78 5.22 7.37 -16.38
CA LEU A 78 4.28 6.48 -17.07
C LEU A 78 3.16 7.22 -17.83
N GLY A 79 3.24 8.57 -17.91
CA GLY A 79 2.19 9.38 -18.52
C GLY A 79 0.93 9.54 -17.65
N LEU A 80 1.05 9.41 -16.33
CA LEU A 80 -0.03 9.53 -15.36
C LEU A 80 0.23 10.70 -14.39
N PRO A 81 0.26 11.96 -14.87
CA PRO A 81 0.64 13.11 -14.05
C PRO A 81 -0.43 13.54 -13.05
N ILE A 82 -1.69 13.11 -13.22
CA ILE A 82 -2.78 13.47 -12.32
C ILE A 82 -2.89 12.44 -11.21
N ALA A 83 -2.78 12.91 -9.98
CA ALA A 83 -3.01 12.11 -8.79
C ALA A 83 -4.19 12.69 -7.99
N ALA A 84 -5.10 11.84 -7.54
CA ALA A 84 -6.24 12.26 -6.75
C ALA A 84 -6.62 11.24 -5.67
N TYR A 85 -7.23 11.75 -4.59
CA TYR A 85 -8.02 10.97 -3.67
C TYR A 85 -9.50 11.13 -3.99
N ILE A 86 -10.22 10.00 -4.08
CA ILE A 86 -11.66 9.95 -4.27
C ILE A 86 -12.27 9.34 -3.02
N ARG A 87 -13.09 10.09 -2.31
CA ARG A 87 -13.91 9.58 -1.21
C ARG A 87 -15.27 9.21 -1.74
N ILE A 88 -15.80 8.06 -1.32
CA ILE A 88 -17.09 7.55 -1.80
C ILE A 88 -17.98 7.23 -0.61
N ARG A 89 -19.19 7.81 -0.63
CA ARG A 89 -20.31 7.45 0.24
C ARG A 89 -21.27 6.59 -0.57
N PRO A 90 -21.24 5.25 -0.40
CA PRO A 90 -22.14 4.36 -1.13
C PRO A 90 -23.60 4.57 -0.75
N ASN A 91 -24.49 4.42 -1.71
CA ASN A 91 -25.92 4.27 -1.44
C ASN A 91 -26.17 2.97 -0.65
N SER A 92 -27.34 2.88 0.02
CA SER A 92 -27.70 1.68 0.79
C SER A 92 -27.56 0.41 -0.06
N GLY A 93 -26.87 -0.61 0.49
CA GLY A 93 -26.64 -1.89 -0.19
C GLY A 93 -25.55 -1.87 -1.28
N GLN A 94 -24.92 -0.72 -1.61
CA GLN A 94 -23.95 -0.63 -2.70
C GLN A 94 -22.49 -0.84 -2.27
N LEU A 95 -22.20 -1.06 -1.00
CA LEU A 95 -20.85 -1.32 -0.48
C LEU A 95 -20.07 -2.40 -1.27
N PRO A 96 -20.63 -3.61 -1.54
CA PRO A 96 -19.91 -4.63 -2.28
C PRO A 96 -19.60 -4.21 -3.72
N LYS A 97 -20.54 -3.48 -4.37
CA LYS A 97 -20.39 -3.01 -5.75
C LYS A 97 -19.28 -1.98 -5.89
N VAL A 98 -19.18 -1.02 -4.95
CA VAL A 98 -18.08 -0.05 -4.92
C VAL A 98 -16.73 -0.76 -4.78
N ALA A 99 -16.63 -1.74 -3.87
CA ALA A 99 -15.39 -2.50 -3.68
C ALA A 99 -14.99 -3.32 -4.93
N GLU A 100 -15.97 -3.95 -5.59
CA GLU A 100 -15.76 -4.70 -6.84
C GLU A 100 -15.31 -3.77 -7.97
N LEU A 101 -15.99 -2.63 -8.13
CA LEU A 101 -15.67 -1.63 -9.13
C LEU A 101 -14.25 -1.07 -8.92
N ALA A 102 -13.89 -0.72 -7.68
CA ALA A 102 -12.54 -0.23 -7.36
C ALA A 102 -11.45 -1.24 -7.78
N ARG A 103 -11.66 -2.55 -7.57
CA ARG A 103 -10.72 -3.59 -8.01
C ARG A 103 -10.63 -3.70 -9.53
N SER A 104 -11.68 -3.37 -10.25
CA SER A 104 -11.76 -3.51 -11.72
C SER A 104 -11.14 -2.32 -12.47
N ILE A 105 -10.98 -1.17 -11.81
CA ILE A 105 -10.44 0.06 -12.42
C ILE A 105 -8.92 0.04 -12.26
N ARG A 106 -8.21 0.02 -13.38
CA ARG A 106 -6.75 -0.05 -13.43
C ARG A 106 -6.08 1.17 -12.81
N GLU A 107 -6.68 2.32 -12.96
CA GLU A 107 -6.22 3.62 -12.48
C GLU A 107 -6.32 3.75 -10.94
N VAL A 108 -7.12 2.89 -10.29
CA VAL A 108 -7.20 2.80 -8.83
C VAL A 108 -6.00 2.00 -8.31
N VAL A 109 -5.07 2.67 -7.66
CA VAL A 109 -3.85 2.06 -7.12
C VAL A 109 -3.96 1.68 -5.65
N GLU A 110 -4.86 2.34 -4.91
CA GLU A 110 -5.20 2.05 -3.53
C GLU A 110 -6.70 2.20 -3.31
N CYS A 111 -7.27 1.36 -2.46
CA CYS A 111 -8.67 1.47 -2.03
C CYS A 111 -8.77 1.00 -0.57
N HIS A 112 -9.21 1.88 0.30
CA HIS A 112 -9.41 1.61 1.72
C HIS A 112 -10.88 1.70 2.07
N ARG A 113 -11.37 0.71 2.83
CA ARG A 113 -12.63 0.83 3.52
C ARG A 113 -12.38 1.53 4.85
N VAL A 114 -13.09 2.63 5.09
CA VAL A 114 -12.89 3.47 6.27
C VAL A 114 -14.18 3.60 7.08
N THR A 115 -14.05 3.99 8.34
CA THR A 115 -15.17 4.37 9.19
C THR A 115 -15.57 5.82 8.90
N GLY A 116 -16.81 6.17 9.20
CA GLY A 116 -17.36 7.50 8.99
C GLY A 116 -18.36 7.54 7.84
N GLU A 117 -18.72 8.75 7.41
CA GLU A 117 -19.73 8.96 6.38
C GLU A 117 -19.27 8.46 4.99
N ASP A 118 -18.02 8.73 4.63
CA ASP A 118 -17.41 8.22 3.42
C ASP A 118 -16.86 6.82 3.72
N CYS A 119 -17.46 5.77 3.20
CA CYS A 119 -17.06 4.39 3.50
C CYS A 119 -15.81 3.95 2.76
N PHE A 120 -15.39 4.65 1.70
CA PHE A 120 -14.21 4.33 0.91
C PHE A 120 -13.37 5.57 0.62
N ILE A 121 -12.04 5.36 0.62
CA ILE A 121 -11.04 6.30 0.10
C ILE A 121 -10.21 5.56 -0.92
N LEU A 122 -10.14 6.10 -2.13
CA LEU A 122 -9.36 5.57 -3.23
C LEU A 122 -8.26 6.56 -3.59
N LYS A 123 -7.12 6.04 -4.03
CA LYS A 123 -6.07 6.81 -4.70
C LYS A 123 -6.02 6.40 -6.16
N VAL A 124 -6.00 7.38 -7.04
CA VAL A 124 -5.93 7.16 -8.49
C VAL A 124 -4.75 7.91 -9.10
N TYR A 125 -4.18 7.33 -10.17
CA TYR A 125 -3.26 8.02 -11.06
C TYR A 125 -3.83 8.02 -12.49
N LEU A 126 -3.84 9.17 -13.14
CA LEU A 126 -4.57 9.39 -14.38
C LEU A 126 -3.75 10.23 -15.38
N PRO A 127 -3.96 10.02 -16.69
CA PRO A 127 -3.30 10.81 -17.72
C PRO A 127 -3.87 12.21 -17.86
N SER A 128 -5.16 12.42 -17.55
CA SER A 128 -5.86 13.69 -17.73
C SER A 128 -7.07 13.84 -16.80
N LEU A 129 -7.60 15.04 -16.68
CA LEU A 129 -8.84 15.31 -15.93
C LEU A 129 -10.06 14.68 -16.60
N ASP A 130 -10.10 14.61 -17.94
CA ASP A 130 -11.21 13.92 -18.65
C ASP A 130 -11.29 12.43 -18.25
N GLN A 131 -10.15 11.82 -17.97
CA GLN A 131 -10.14 10.44 -17.49
C GLN A 131 -10.60 10.34 -16.04
N LEU A 132 -10.38 11.39 -15.24
CA LEU A 132 -10.93 11.45 -13.88
C LEU A 132 -12.46 11.45 -13.91
N ASP A 133 -13.07 12.26 -14.76
CA ASP A 133 -14.52 12.33 -14.90
C ASP A 133 -15.10 10.97 -15.28
N ARG A 134 -14.47 10.26 -16.22
CA ARG A 134 -14.90 8.90 -16.62
C ARG A 134 -14.80 7.89 -15.46
N VAL A 135 -13.80 8.03 -14.58
CA VAL A 135 -13.68 7.19 -13.40
C VAL A 135 -14.77 7.53 -12.38
N LEU A 136 -15.04 8.81 -12.16
CA LEU A 136 -16.07 9.29 -11.24
C LEU A 136 -17.47 8.83 -11.68
N ASP A 137 -17.80 8.95 -12.96
CA ASP A 137 -19.10 8.53 -13.52
C ASP A 137 -19.44 7.08 -13.21
N ARG A 138 -18.43 6.21 -13.19
CA ARG A 138 -18.59 4.79 -12.84
C ARG A 138 -19.02 4.60 -11.38
N PHE A 139 -18.58 5.46 -10.47
CA PHE A 139 -18.92 5.38 -9.05
C PHE A 139 -20.24 6.09 -8.71
N LEU A 140 -20.60 7.14 -9.47
CA LEU A 140 -21.80 7.95 -9.20
C LEU A 140 -23.10 7.15 -9.22
N VAL A 141 -23.17 6.08 -9.99
CA VAL A 141 -24.34 5.16 -9.99
C VAL A 141 -24.48 4.36 -8.68
N HIS A 142 -23.41 4.29 -7.89
CA HIS A 142 -23.36 3.52 -6.65
C HIS A 142 -23.32 4.38 -5.38
N GLY A 143 -23.12 5.71 -5.52
CA GLY A 143 -23.00 6.59 -4.37
C GLY A 143 -22.58 8.00 -4.77
N THR A 144 -22.30 8.83 -3.78
CA THR A 144 -21.74 10.17 -3.99
C THR A 144 -20.21 10.14 -3.86
N THR A 145 -19.55 11.00 -4.63
CA THR A 145 -18.08 11.09 -4.65
C THR A 145 -17.63 12.51 -4.27
N THR A 146 -16.50 12.58 -3.56
CA THR A 146 -15.77 13.83 -3.30
C THR A 146 -14.32 13.62 -3.71
N THR A 147 -13.81 14.47 -4.59
CA THR A 147 -12.46 14.34 -5.15
C THR A 147 -11.55 15.45 -4.64
N SER A 148 -10.29 15.08 -4.34
CA SER A 148 -9.22 16.01 -3.99
C SER A 148 -8.00 15.71 -4.86
N LEU A 149 -7.60 16.66 -5.68
CA LEU A 149 -6.35 16.56 -6.47
C LEU A 149 -5.14 16.69 -5.54
N ILE A 150 -4.13 15.86 -5.73
CA ILE A 150 -2.88 15.93 -4.99
C ILE A 150 -1.98 16.94 -5.70
N GLN A 151 -1.69 18.06 -5.04
CA GLN A 151 -0.78 19.08 -5.57
C GLN A 151 0.69 18.75 -5.27
N SER A 152 0.96 18.19 -4.09
CA SER A 152 2.29 17.78 -3.65
C SER A 152 2.20 16.73 -2.56
N SER A 153 3.27 15.98 -2.36
CA SER A 153 3.40 15.00 -1.28
C SER A 153 4.63 15.35 -0.41
N PRO A 154 4.47 16.25 0.59
CA PRO A 154 5.59 16.62 1.49
C PRO A 154 6.19 15.41 2.21
N VAL A 155 5.38 14.39 2.44
CA VAL A 155 5.81 13.10 2.96
C VAL A 155 5.43 12.03 1.95
N PRO A 156 6.37 11.57 1.09
CA PRO A 156 6.13 10.44 0.20
C PRO A 156 5.92 9.15 0.99
N LEU A 157 5.45 8.11 0.30
CA LEU A 157 5.28 6.79 0.91
C LEU A 157 6.60 6.32 1.52
N ARG A 158 6.54 5.94 2.78
CA ARG A 158 7.67 5.39 3.53
C ARG A 158 7.18 4.22 4.40
N PRO A 159 8.06 3.30 4.80
CA PRO A 159 7.72 2.26 5.75
C PRO A 159 7.18 2.84 7.07
N PRO A 160 6.28 2.12 7.76
CA PRO A 160 5.83 2.53 9.09
C PRO A 160 7.02 2.58 10.07
N PRO A 161 6.95 3.41 11.12
CA PRO A 161 8.01 3.44 12.13
C PRO A 161 8.11 2.09 12.81
N LEU A 162 9.35 1.62 12.99
CA LEU A 162 9.61 0.42 13.77
C LEU A 162 9.37 0.72 15.27
N PRO A 163 8.90 -0.27 16.08
CA PRO A 163 8.70 -0.07 17.49
C PRO A 163 10.01 0.36 18.18
N GLU A 164 9.94 1.40 19.00
CA GLU A 164 11.02 1.76 19.91
C GLU A 164 11.16 0.71 21.01
N LYS A 165 12.33 0.69 21.69
CA LYS A 165 12.61 -0.27 22.77
C LYS A 165 11.66 -0.10 23.94
#